data_624ab7a1fdfe977cebb2d7462a70a768
#
_entry.id   624ab7a1fdfe977cebb2d7462a70a768
#
_cell.length_a   1.000
_cell.length_b   1.000
_cell.length_c   1.000
_cell.angle_alpha   90.00
_cell.angle_beta   90.00
_cell.angle_gamma   90.00
#
_symmetry.space_group_name_H-M   'P 1'
#
loop_
_entity.id
_entity.type
_entity.pdbx_description
1 polymer ?
#
loop_
_entity_poly.entity_id
_entity_poly.type
_entity_poly.pdbx_seq_one_letter_code
_entity_poly.pdbx_strand_id
1 'polypeptide(L)'
;YSTQEFISEDMIKEIAAVDGIAGYDASLIVHEDFFNEDGEALKTERYGFYSYGSYNSEYNAMFLSGRFELVEGSHITEDMENGLIISRDLADWNGLEIGDTLTGIYYPESKTPAVDMEIVGIFDIVADKDDAVNLYDNASYFDYSNYTFCSMEAAEGLLEGWGDENEGI
;
A
#
# COMPACT_ATOMS: atom_id res chain seq x y z
N TYR A 1 0.96 3.59 28.36
CA TYR A 1 -0.26 3.11 27.67
C TYR A 1 -0.57 4.12 26.58
N SER A 2 -0.22 3.83 25.32
CA SER A 2 -0.73 4.58 24.20
C SER A 2 -2.01 3.86 23.75
N THR A 3 -3.15 4.46 24.02
CA THR A 3 -4.38 4.10 23.31
C THR A 3 -4.21 4.61 21.87
N GLN A 4 -4.00 3.71 20.93
CA GLN A 4 -4.19 4.06 19.53
C GLN A 4 -5.70 4.22 19.34
N GLU A 5 -6.16 5.46 19.27
CA GLU A 5 -7.51 5.76 18.80
C GLU A 5 -7.47 5.63 17.27
N PHE A 6 -8.11 4.62 16.74
CA PHE A 6 -8.33 4.50 15.30
C PHE A 6 -9.36 5.54 14.86
N ILE A 7 -9.10 6.18 13.72
CA ILE A 7 -10.08 7.06 13.10
C ILE A 7 -11.22 6.17 12.58
N SER A 8 -12.44 6.38 13.09
CA SER A 8 -13.60 5.63 12.65
C SER A 8 -14.08 6.09 11.27
N GLU A 9 -14.78 5.22 10.53
CA GLU A 9 -15.41 5.61 9.26
C GLU A 9 -16.34 6.84 9.40
N ASP A 10 -17.05 6.96 10.51
CA ASP A 10 -17.92 8.11 10.76
C ASP A 10 -17.12 9.41 10.87
N MET A 11 -15.94 9.37 11.54
CA MET A 11 -15.04 10.52 11.59
C MET A 11 -14.50 10.89 10.21
N ILE A 12 -14.16 9.88 9.39
CA ILE A 12 -13.72 10.11 8.00
C ILE A 12 -14.81 10.81 7.20
N LYS A 13 -16.05 10.34 7.30
CA LYS A 13 -17.22 10.93 6.63
C LYS A 13 -17.49 12.37 7.11
N GLU A 14 -17.36 12.63 8.41
CA GLU A 14 -17.50 13.98 8.98
C GLU A 14 -16.42 14.94 8.45
N ILE A 15 -15.16 14.50 8.37
CA ILE A 15 -14.06 15.28 7.81
C ILE A 15 -14.30 15.55 6.32
N ALA A 16 -14.70 14.55 5.56
CA ALA A 16 -14.96 14.66 4.13
C ALA A 16 -16.11 15.64 3.81
N ALA A 17 -17.06 15.79 4.74
CA ALA A 17 -18.20 16.71 4.60
C ALA A 17 -17.88 18.17 4.94
N VAL A 18 -16.67 18.49 5.39
CA VAL A 18 -16.28 19.87 5.72
C VAL A 18 -16.09 20.70 4.44
N ASP A 19 -16.75 21.86 4.37
CA ASP A 19 -16.61 22.78 3.25
C ASP A 19 -15.15 23.21 3.04
N GLY A 20 -14.67 23.09 1.80
CA GLY A 20 -13.32 23.49 1.41
C GLY A 20 -12.30 22.33 1.40
N ILE A 21 -12.70 21.12 1.77
CA ILE A 21 -11.88 19.92 1.55
C ILE A 21 -12.09 19.44 0.12
N ALA A 22 -11.03 19.47 -0.69
CA ALA A 22 -11.07 19.05 -2.10
C ALA A 22 -11.01 17.54 -2.26
N GLY A 23 -10.43 16.84 -1.27
CA GLY A 23 -10.29 15.38 -1.24
C GLY A 23 -9.57 14.95 0.03
N TYR A 24 -9.59 13.66 0.28
CA TYR A 24 -8.92 13.05 1.43
C TYR A 24 -8.45 11.65 1.09
N ASP A 25 -7.45 11.18 1.81
CA ASP A 25 -7.10 9.78 1.90
C ASP A 25 -6.99 9.39 3.38
N ALA A 26 -7.54 8.24 3.72
CA ALA A 26 -7.31 7.60 4.99
C ALA A 26 -6.60 6.28 4.71
N SER A 27 -5.50 6.02 5.41
CA SER A 27 -4.66 4.87 5.09
C SER A 27 -4.66 3.84 6.21
N LEU A 28 -4.80 2.58 5.82
CA LEU A 28 -4.57 1.41 6.65
C LEU A 28 -3.23 0.80 6.24
N ILE A 29 -2.29 0.67 7.17
CA ILE A 29 -0.98 0.08 6.88
C ILE A 29 -1.06 -1.42 7.12
N VAL A 30 -0.71 -2.19 6.08
CA VAL A 30 -0.66 -3.64 6.10
C VAL A 30 0.75 -4.09 5.72
N HIS A 31 1.22 -5.16 6.33
CA HIS A 31 2.47 -5.83 6.00
C HIS A 31 2.14 -7.20 5.42
N GLU A 32 2.36 -7.37 4.14
CA GLU A 32 2.13 -8.61 3.43
C GLU A 32 3.35 -9.03 2.60
N ASP A 33 3.32 -10.26 2.13
CA ASP A 33 4.16 -10.75 1.06
C ASP A 33 3.33 -10.89 -0.22
N PHE A 34 3.95 -10.60 -1.36
CA PHE A 34 3.31 -10.74 -2.66
C PHE A 34 3.88 -11.91 -3.44
N PHE A 35 3.00 -12.58 -4.16
CA PHE A 35 3.29 -13.70 -5.03
C PHE A 35 2.73 -13.43 -6.43
N ASN A 36 3.47 -13.85 -7.45
CA ASN A 36 3.03 -13.80 -8.83
C ASN A 36 2.01 -14.92 -9.14
N GLU A 37 1.49 -14.95 -10.37
CA GLU A 37 0.52 -15.96 -10.83
C GLU A 37 1.07 -17.41 -10.77
N ASP A 38 2.40 -17.59 -10.80
CA ASP A 38 3.05 -18.90 -10.65
C ASP A 38 3.23 -19.29 -9.17
N GLY A 39 2.84 -18.44 -8.24
CA GLY A 39 3.00 -18.65 -6.79
C GLY A 39 4.43 -18.40 -6.30
N GLU A 40 5.25 -17.71 -7.07
CA GLU A 40 6.61 -17.33 -6.68
C GLU A 40 6.58 -15.97 -5.97
N ALA A 41 7.31 -15.87 -4.85
CA ALA A 41 7.46 -14.60 -4.13
C ALA A 41 8.16 -13.55 -4.99
N LEU A 42 7.72 -12.31 -4.92
CA LEU A 42 8.33 -11.21 -5.65
C LEU A 42 9.77 -10.95 -5.18
N LYS A 43 10.62 -10.62 -6.14
CA LYS A 43 11.99 -10.17 -5.87
C LYS A 43 11.95 -8.74 -5.33
N THR A 44 12.63 -8.53 -4.22
CA THR A 44 12.80 -7.21 -3.59
C THR A 44 14.24 -7.02 -3.15
N GLU A 45 14.69 -5.77 -2.97
CA GLU A 45 16.01 -5.51 -2.40
C GLU A 45 16.05 -5.73 -0.88
N ARG A 46 14.90 -5.63 -0.20
CA ARG A 46 14.76 -5.81 1.25
C ARG A 46 13.52 -6.61 1.60
N TYR A 47 13.51 -7.11 2.82
CA TYR A 47 12.40 -7.92 3.34
C TYR A 47 11.17 -7.05 3.63
N GLY A 48 10.02 -7.56 3.19
CA GLY A 48 8.70 -7.05 3.53
C GLY A 48 8.24 -5.89 2.66
N PHE A 49 6.93 -5.85 2.47
CA PHE A 49 6.23 -4.78 1.79
C PHE A 49 5.55 -3.88 2.83
N TYR A 50 5.32 -2.63 2.44
CA TYR A 50 4.53 -1.66 3.19
C TYR A 50 3.38 -1.23 2.30
N SER A 51 2.21 -1.83 2.50
CA SER A 51 1.02 -1.49 1.76
C SER A 51 0.16 -0.50 2.52
N TYR A 52 -0.24 0.52 1.80
CA TYR A 52 -1.24 1.48 2.25
C TYR A 52 -2.57 1.12 1.60
N GLY A 53 -3.50 0.54 2.38
CA GLY A 53 -4.91 0.52 2.02
C GLY A 53 -5.41 1.96 1.94
N SER A 54 -5.99 2.35 0.82
CA SER A 54 -6.27 3.73 0.48
C SER A 54 -7.67 3.87 -0.12
N TYR A 55 -8.37 4.94 0.23
CA TYR A 55 -9.61 5.32 -0.46
C TYR A 55 -9.35 6.11 -1.73
N ASN A 56 -8.35 7.04 -1.68
CA ASN A 56 -8.00 7.89 -2.81
C ASN A 56 -6.49 8.18 -2.76
N SER A 57 -5.69 7.33 -3.36
CA SER A 57 -4.23 7.40 -3.25
C SER A 57 -3.62 8.69 -3.77
N GLU A 58 -4.30 9.44 -4.67
CA GLU A 58 -3.82 10.75 -5.13
C GLU A 58 -3.69 11.78 -4.00
N TYR A 59 -4.47 11.60 -2.93
CA TYR A 59 -4.42 12.45 -1.73
C TYR A 59 -3.50 11.90 -0.64
N ASN A 60 -2.84 10.77 -0.87
CA ASN A 60 -1.86 10.25 0.06
C ASN A 60 -0.64 11.19 0.15
N ALA A 61 -0.11 11.35 1.36
CA ALA A 61 0.99 12.27 1.63
C ALA A 61 2.23 12.02 0.76
N MET A 62 2.47 10.78 0.33
CA MET A 62 3.60 10.43 -0.51
C MET A 62 3.48 11.01 -1.93
N PHE A 63 2.27 11.01 -2.49
CA PHE A 63 1.99 11.62 -3.80
C PHE A 63 1.85 13.14 -3.68
N LEU A 64 1.12 13.64 -2.68
CA LEU A 64 0.96 15.09 -2.49
C LEU A 64 2.27 15.83 -2.22
N SER A 65 3.23 15.20 -1.55
CA SER A 65 4.55 15.78 -1.32
C SER A 65 5.46 15.76 -2.55
N GLY A 66 5.04 15.09 -3.64
CA GLY A 66 5.87 14.86 -4.83
C GLY A 66 7.02 13.88 -4.60
N ARG A 67 6.99 13.11 -3.51
CA ARG A 67 7.97 12.07 -3.22
C ARG A 67 7.78 10.86 -4.12
N PHE A 68 6.53 10.56 -4.44
CA PHE A 68 6.12 9.58 -5.45
C PHE A 68 5.36 10.28 -6.57
N GLU A 69 5.58 9.83 -7.79
CA GLU A 69 4.87 10.30 -8.98
C GLU A 69 4.24 9.10 -9.69
N LEU A 70 2.92 9.11 -9.88
CA LEU A 70 2.24 8.11 -10.68
C LEU A 70 2.63 8.30 -12.14
N VAL A 71 3.24 7.29 -12.76
CA VAL A 71 3.79 7.37 -14.13
C VAL A 71 3.06 6.50 -15.12
N GLU A 72 2.35 5.47 -14.67
CA GLU A 72 1.49 4.63 -15.50
C GLU A 72 0.20 4.29 -14.78
N GLY A 73 -0.88 4.09 -15.55
CA GLY A 73 -2.17 3.66 -15.02
C GLY A 73 -2.93 4.75 -14.26
N SER A 74 -3.57 4.38 -13.17
CA SER A 74 -4.45 5.25 -12.38
C SER A 74 -4.20 5.13 -10.88
N HIS A 75 -4.61 6.16 -10.14
CA HIS A 75 -4.69 6.10 -8.68
C HIS A 75 -5.79 5.16 -8.21
N ILE A 76 -5.64 4.64 -6.99
CA ILE A 76 -6.72 3.97 -6.26
C ILE A 76 -7.84 4.98 -6.02
N THR A 77 -9.05 4.54 -6.22
CA THR A 77 -10.28 5.29 -5.93
C THR A 77 -11.19 4.47 -5.02
N GLU A 78 -12.12 5.14 -4.35
CA GLU A 78 -13.01 4.53 -3.34
C GLU A 78 -13.88 3.38 -3.89
N ASP A 79 -14.12 3.34 -5.19
CA ASP A 79 -14.92 2.32 -5.87
C ASP A 79 -14.12 1.10 -6.35
N MET A 80 -12.79 1.10 -6.16
CA MET A 80 -11.95 -0.05 -6.51
C MET A 80 -11.96 -1.10 -5.39
N GLU A 81 -12.23 -2.36 -5.77
CA GLU A 81 -12.27 -3.48 -4.82
C GLU A 81 -10.88 -4.09 -4.57
N ASN A 82 -10.07 -4.24 -5.63
CA ASN A 82 -8.81 -4.98 -5.58
C ASN A 82 -7.67 -4.34 -6.38
N GLY A 83 -7.66 -3.03 -6.52
CA GLY A 83 -6.59 -2.31 -7.21
C GLY A 83 -5.30 -2.28 -6.39
N LEU A 84 -4.16 -2.32 -7.08
CA LEU A 84 -2.81 -2.25 -6.52
C LEU A 84 -1.95 -1.27 -7.33
N ILE A 85 -1.21 -0.42 -6.63
CA ILE A 85 -0.16 0.43 -7.22
C ILE A 85 1.18 -0.02 -6.67
N ILE A 86 2.16 -0.23 -7.55
CA ILE A 86 3.51 -0.69 -7.21
C ILE A 86 4.56 0.32 -7.68
N SER A 87 5.78 0.22 -7.15
CA SER A 87 6.89 1.02 -7.63
C SER A 87 7.39 0.52 -9.00
N ARG A 88 8.00 1.43 -9.78
CA ARG A 88 8.70 1.08 -11.02
C ARG A 88 9.80 0.05 -10.78
N ASP A 89 10.58 0.22 -9.71
CA ASP A 89 11.64 -0.70 -9.36
C ASP A 89 11.11 -2.13 -9.15
N LEU A 90 9.99 -2.27 -8.42
CA LEU A 90 9.36 -3.56 -8.19
C LEU A 90 8.82 -4.18 -9.49
N ALA A 91 8.21 -3.35 -10.35
CA ALA A 91 7.73 -3.77 -11.66
C ALA A 91 8.88 -4.28 -12.54
N ASP A 92 9.98 -3.54 -12.64
CA ASP A 92 11.13 -3.88 -13.47
C ASP A 92 11.85 -5.15 -12.97
N TRP A 93 12.02 -5.31 -11.66
CA TRP A 93 12.68 -6.50 -11.09
C TRP A 93 11.90 -7.79 -11.32
N ASN A 94 10.59 -7.71 -11.46
CA ASN A 94 9.70 -8.86 -11.57
C ASN A 94 9.03 -8.99 -12.94
N GLY A 95 9.29 -8.04 -13.86
CA GLY A 95 8.69 -8.04 -15.19
C GLY A 95 7.17 -7.88 -15.17
N LEU A 96 6.67 -7.00 -14.29
CA LEU A 96 5.24 -6.77 -14.06
C LEU A 96 4.75 -5.57 -14.87
N GLU A 97 3.50 -5.64 -15.32
CA GLU A 97 2.82 -4.61 -16.10
C GLU A 97 1.43 -4.28 -15.50
N ILE A 98 0.84 -3.18 -15.95
CA ILE A 98 -0.56 -2.85 -15.64
C ILE A 98 -1.47 -3.99 -16.12
N GLY A 99 -2.38 -4.45 -15.27
CA GLY A 99 -3.30 -5.55 -15.52
C GLY A 99 -2.83 -6.91 -15.01
N ASP A 100 -1.56 -7.04 -14.62
CA ASP A 100 -1.09 -8.26 -13.96
C ASP A 100 -1.72 -8.39 -12.57
N THR A 101 -1.90 -9.64 -12.12
CA THR A 101 -2.45 -9.95 -10.82
C THR A 101 -1.36 -10.44 -9.87
N LEU A 102 -1.36 -9.90 -8.66
CA LEU A 102 -0.54 -10.38 -7.56
C LEU A 102 -1.42 -10.88 -6.42
N THR A 103 -0.98 -11.94 -5.77
CA THR A 103 -1.62 -12.46 -4.56
C THR A 103 -0.89 -11.92 -3.34
N GLY A 104 -1.59 -11.12 -2.52
CA GLY A 104 -1.11 -10.66 -1.22
C GLY A 104 -1.48 -11.63 -0.11
N ILE A 105 -0.56 -11.87 0.82
CA ILE A 105 -0.78 -12.70 2.01
C ILE A 105 -0.20 -11.96 3.21
N TYR A 106 -1.06 -11.64 4.18
CA TYR A 106 -0.63 -11.06 5.44
C TYR A 106 -0.02 -12.15 6.33
N TYR A 107 1.30 -12.09 6.54
CA TYR A 107 2.07 -13.14 7.20
C TYR A 107 1.80 -14.55 6.63
N PRO A 108 2.66 -15.08 5.74
CA PRO A 108 2.45 -16.35 5.02
C PRO A 108 2.10 -17.56 5.89
N GLU A 109 2.48 -17.53 7.17
CA GLU A 109 2.17 -18.58 8.16
C GLU A 109 0.85 -18.32 8.91
N SER A 110 0.20 -17.18 8.68
CA SER A 110 -1.08 -16.84 9.30
C SER A 110 -2.24 -17.57 8.60
N LYS A 111 -3.38 -17.63 9.28
CA LYS A 111 -4.62 -18.15 8.70
C LYS A 111 -5.46 -17.09 7.99
N THR A 112 -4.89 -15.90 7.78
CA THR A 112 -5.59 -14.84 7.05
C THR A 112 -5.77 -15.23 5.59
N PRO A 113 -6.86 -14.81 4.94
CA PRO A 113 -7.09 -15.11 3.54
C PRO A 113 -6.04 -14.44 2.64
N ALA A 114 -5.74 -15.10 1.52
CA ALA A 114 -5.01 -14.49 0.43
C ALA A 114 -5.95 -13.57 -0.36
N VAL A 115 -5.43 -12.43 -0.83
CA VAL A 115 -6.20 -11.46 -1.62
C VAL A 115 -5.51 -11.25 -2.96
N ASP A 116 -6.23 -11.50 -4.05
CA ASP A 116 -5.75 -11.21 -5.40
C ASP A 116 -6.02 -9.75 -5.75
N MET A 117 -4.97 -9.06 -6.22
CA MET A 117 -5.01 -7.64 -6.56
C MET A 117 -4.47 -7.42 -7.97
N GLU A 118 -5.16 -6.58 -8.74
CA GLU A 118 -4.75 -6.17 -10.08
C GLU A 118 -3.87 -4.92 -10.03
N ILE A 119 -2.73 -4.93 -10.71
CA ILE A 119 -1.88 -3.76 -10.86
C ILE A 119 -2.59 -2.73 -11.72
N VAL A 120 -3.05 -1.63 -11.11
CA VAL A 120 -3.75 -0.53 -11.78
C VAL A 120 -2.88 0.70 -11.97
N GLY A 121 -1.74 0.78 -11.27
CA GLY A 121 -0.83 1.92 -11.35
C GLY A 121 0.62 1.55 -11.04
N ILE A 122 1.54 2.32 -11.62
CA ILE A 122 2.97 2.25 -11.34
C ILE A 122 3.46 3.66 -11.01
N PHE A 123 4.25 3.80 -9.94
CA PHE A 123 4.83 5.07 -9.53
C PHE A 123 6.36 5.05 -9.56
N ASP A 124 6.94 6.21 -9.84
CA ASP A 124 8.37 6.47 -9.69
C ASP A 124 8.66 7.12 -8.32
N ILE A 125 9.83 6.82 -7.77
CA ILE A 125 10.37 7.45 -6.57
C ILE A 125 11.17 8.66 -7.03
N VAL A 126 10.66 9.87 -6.75
CA VAL A 126 11.26 11.15 -7.16
C VAL A 126 12.31 11.65 -6.17
N ALA A 127 12.40 11.06 -4.98
CA ALA A 127 13.36 11.43 -3.97
C ALA A 127 14.81 11.33 -4.52
N ASP A 128 15.52 12.45 -4.50
CA ASP A 128 16.90 12.50 -5.00
C ASP A 128 17.81 11.64 -4.11
N LYS A 129 18.53 10.70 -4.72
CA LYS A 129 19.51 9.85 -4.02
C LYS A 129 20.63 10.67 -3.39
N ASP A 130 20.91 11.85 -3.97
CA ASP A 130 22.02 12.73 -3.53
C ASP A 130 21.59 13.66 -2.38
N ASP A 131 20.30 13.86 -2.12
CA ASP A 131 19.77 14.61 -0.99
C ASP A 131 19.78 13.82 0.34
N ALA A 132 20.14 12.55 0.30
CA ALA A 132 20.30 11.70 1.47
C ALA A 132 21.55 12.08 2.27
N VAL A 133 21.48 13.21 2.97
CA VAL A 133 22.55 13.71 3.84
C VAL A 133 22.70 12.86 5.12
N ASN A 134 21.82 11.91 5.36
CA ASN A 134 21.82 11.01 6.50
C ASN A 134 21.84 9.54 6.07
N LEU A 135 22.62 8.72 6.77
CA LEU A 135 22.63 7.26 6.64
C LEU A 135 21.22 6.62 6.79
N TYR A 136 20.31 7.33 7.45
CA TYR A 136 18.90 6.93 7.60
C TYR A 136 18.08 7.16 6.32
N ASP A 137 18.39 8.19 5.52
CA ASP A 137 17.63 8.49 4.30
C ASP A 137 18.00 7.55 3.15
N ASN A 138 19.26 7.09 3.08
CA ASN A 138 19.63 6.02 2.14
C ASN A 138 18.93 4.70 2.44
N ALA A 139 18.68 4.39 3.72
CA ALA A 139 17.88 3.24 4.10
C ALA A 139 16.43 3.40 3.65
N SER A 140 15.88 4.61 3.74
CA SER A 140 14.51 4.93 3.34
C SER A 140 14.28 4.81 1.84
N TYR A 141 15.26 5.18 0.98
CA TYR A 141 15.12 5.05 -0.47
C TYR A 141 14.90 3.60 -0.90
N PHE A 142 15.69 2.68 -0.35
CA PHE A 142 15.54 1.26 -0.65
C PHE A 142 14.25 0.67 -0.07
N ASP A 143 13.73 1.24 1.01
CA ASP A 143 12.45 0.85 1.57
C ASP A 143 11.28 1.35 0.71
N TYR A 144 11.41 2.51 0.05
CA TYR A 144 10.35 3.07 -0.80
C TYR A 144 10.00 2.21 -2.01
N SER A 145 10.94 1.45 -2.55
CA SER A 145 10.66 0.53 -3.65
C SER A 145 9.69 -0.59 -3.27
N ASN A 146 9.60 -0.91 -1.98
CA ASN A 146 8.68 -1.91 -1.44
C ASN A 146 7.36 -1.30 -0.93
N TYR A 147 7.15 0.01 -1.10
CA TYR A 147 5.86 0.62 -0.81
C TYR A 147 4.86 0.26 -1.91
N THR A 148 3.66 -0.07 -1.49
CA THR A 148 2.54 -0.31 -2.39
C THR A 148 1.31 0.42 -1.88
N PHE A 149 0.34 0.64 -2.77
CA PHE A 149 -0.96 1.17 -2.39
C PHE A 149 -2.01 0.21 -2.92
N CYS A 150 -2.90 -0.24 -2.07
CA CYS A 150 -4.02 -1.07 -2.48
C CYS A 150 -5.35 -0.42 -2.14
N SER A 151 -6.44 -0.91 -2.74
CA SER A 151 -7.77 -0.49 -2.35
C SER A 151 -8.02 -0.78 -0.87
N MET A 152 -8.87 0.01 -0.22
CA MET A 152 -9.20 -0.20 1.20
C MET A 152 -9.81 -1.58 1.41
N GLU A 153 -10.69 -2.03 0.51
CA GLU A 153 -11.33 -3.35 0.57
C GLU A 153 -10.29 -4.49 0.53
N ALA A 154 -9.26 -4.38 -0.33
CA ALA A 154 -8.18 -5.36 -0.37
C ALA A 154 -7.37 -5.38 0.94
N ALA A 155 -7.06 -4.21 1.51
CA ALA A 155 -6.34 -4.10 2.77
C ALA A 155 -7.14 -4.71 3.94
N GLU A 156 -8.43 -4.46 4.01
CA GLU A 156 -9.33 -5.06 5.00
C GLU A 156 -9.42 -6.57 4.83
N GLY A 157 -9.51 -7.05 3.57
CA GLY A 157 -9.50 -8.47 3.24
C GLY A 157 -8.24 -9.20 3.72
N LEU A 158 -7.07 -8.57 3.61
CA LEU A 158 -5.80 -9.12 4.12
C LEU A 158 -5.78 -9.26 5.65
N LEU A 159 -6.54 -8.43 6.35
CA LEU A 159 -6.63 -8.45 7.82
C LEU A 159 -7.80 -9.27 8.35
N GLU A 160 -8.64 -9.83 7.47
CA GLU A 160 -9.79 -10.62 7.89
C GLU A 160 -9.36 -11.81 8.77
N GLY A 161 -9.92 -11.89 9.97
CA GLY A 161 -9.60 -12.92 10.95
C GLY A 161 -8.33 -12.71 11.77
N TRP A 162 -7.57 -11.62 11.54
CA TRP A 162 -6.35 -11.35 12.30
C TRP A 162 -6.59 -11.07 13.79
N GLY A 163 -7.75 -10.54 14.15
CA GLY A 163 -8.12 -10.22 15.55
C GLY A 163 -8.65 -11.41 16.33
N ASP A 164 -9.19 -12.42 15.68
CA ASP A 164 -9.95 -13.51 16.33
C ASP A 164 -9.07 -14.51 17.09
N GLU A 165 -7.77 -14.57 16.80
CA GLU A 165 -6.83 -15.48 17.50
C GLU A 165 -6.27 -14.91 18.82
N ASN A 166 -6.42 -13.60 19.08
CA ASN A 166 -5.91 -12.95 20.28
C ASN A 166 -6.94 -12.85 21.42
N GLU A 167 -8.18 -13.27 21.25
CA GLU A 167 -9.19 -13.33 22.32
C GLU A 167 -9.10 -14.59 23.19
N GLY A 168 -8.09 -15.44 22.98
CA GLY A 168 -7.92 -16.75 23.61
C GLY A 168 -6.73 -16.92 24.56
N ILE A 169 -6.17 -15.83 25.15
CA ILE A 169 -5.16 -15.93 26.23
C ILE A 169 -5.60 -15.12 27.44
#